data_1161fffd59d54bda757b27c82b2c9287
#
_entry.id   1161fffd59d54bda757b27c82b2c9287
#
_cell.length_a   1.000
_cell.length_b   1.000
_cell.length_c   1.000
_cell.angle_alpha   90.00
_cell.angle_beta   90.00
_cell.angle_gamma   90.00
#
_symmetry.space_group_name_H-M   'P 1'
#
loop_
_entity.id
_entity.type
_entity.pdbx_description
1 polymer ?
#
loop_
_entity_poly.entity_id
_entity_poly.type
_entity_poly.pdbx_seq_one_letter_code
_entity_poly.pdbx_strand_id
1 'polypeptide(L)'
;APTAPADTVVSDISEARACTPNVSLTSASQRVRSLVAQMTIDEKLGQLNQAAGGRSKSLNSKLTPEELGKVRNGEIGSYLHVAGAEPLGELQKVAIEESRLGIPLLFAMDVVHGYRTIFPVPLAMAASWDPDVWREATVISADEASSAGLHWTFAPMVDIARDPRWGRIVESAGA
;
A
#
# COMPACT_ATOMS: atom_id res chain seq x y z
N ALA A 1 42.51 12.92 -2.18
CA ALA A 1 41.17 13.20 -2.69
C ALA A 1 40.44 13.99 -1.60
N PRO A 2 39.82 15.15 -1.91
CA PRO A 2 39.09 15.93 -0.93
C PRO A 2 37.74 15.27 -0.62
N THR A 3 37.46 15.02 0.64
CA THR A 3 36.14 14.62 1.15
C THR A 3 35.20 15.80 1.06
N ALA A 4 34.10 15.67 0.34
CA ALA A 4 33.03 16.65 0.32
C ALA A 4 32.29 16.65 1.68
N PRO A 5 31.86 17.79 2.19
CA PRO A 5 31.18 17.87 3.47
C PRO A 5 29.79 17.24 3.39
N ALA A 6 29.44 16.45 4.41
CA ALA A 6 28.21 15.68 4.55
C ALA A 6 26.93 16.54 4.75
N ASP A 7 27.06 17.86 4.84
CA ASP A 7 25.94 18.74 5.25
C ASP A 7 25.05 19.24 4.12
N THR A 8 25.39 18.95 2.84
CA THR A 8 24.65 19.54 1.71
C THR A 8 23.51 18.65 1.19
N VAL A 9 23.41 17.41 1.62
CA VAL A 9 22.38 16.46 1.12
C VAL A 9 21.11 16.47 1.97
N VAL A 10 21.17 16.99 3.19
CA VAL A 10 20.03 16.95 4.13
C VAL A 10 19.00 18.06 3.90
N SER A 11 19.37 19.14 3.19
CA SER A 11 18.47 20.30 2.99
C SER A 11 17.42 20.08 1.88
N ASP A 12 17.67 19.22 0.90
CA ASP A 12 16.75 19.03 -0.23
C ASP A 12 15.61 18.02 0.02
N ILE A 13 15.70 17.22 1.09
CA ILE A 13 14.65 16.24 1.42
C ILE A 13 13.50 16.87 2.24
N SER A 14 13.70 18.05 2.80
CA SER A 14 12.64 18.79 3.53
C SER A 14 11.54 19.34 2.60
N GLU A 15 11.79 19.40 1.29
CA GLU A 15 10.80 19.72 0.25
C GLU A 15 10.15 18.48 -0.39
N ALA A 16 10.30 17.31 0.20
CA ALA A 16 9.43 16.19 -0.15
C ALA A 16 7.98 16.68 0.00
N ARG A 17 7.34 16.91 -1.12
CA ARG A 17 6.00 17.45 -1.30
C ARG A 17 5.10 16.94 -0.20
N ALA A 18 4.88 17.77 0.80
CA ALA A 18 3.77 17.59 1.71
C ALA A 18 2.52 17.61 0.83
N CYS A 19 2.05 16.44 0.43
CA CYS A 19 0.72 16.25 -0.08
C CYS A 19 -0.19 16.48 1.14
N THR A 20 -0.30 17.74 1.57
CA THR A 20 -1.28 18.16 2.54
C THR A 20 -2.58 18.31 1.77
N PRO A 21 -3.50 17.34 1.83
CA PRO A 21 -4.85 17.66 1.48
C PRO A 21 -5.28 18.75 2.47
N ASN A 22 -5.62 19.90 1.96
CA ASN A 22 -6.09 21.05 2.73
C ASN A 22 -7.52 20.79 3.25
N VAL A 23 -7.73 19.57 3.78
CA VAL A 23 -8.99 19.11 4.37
C VAL A 23 -8.82 19.18 5.88
N SER A 24 -9.50 20.11 6.52
CA SER A 24 -9.60 20.16 7.98
C SER A 24 -10.00 18.76 8.51
N LEU A 25 -9.27 18.24 9.48
CA LEU A 25 -9.58 16.95 10.13
C LEU A 25 -11.04 16.89 10.64
N THR A 26 -11.62 18.03 10.99
CA THR A 26 -13.02 18.17 11.38
C THR A 26 -13.99 17.89 10.22
N SER A 27 -13.70 18.37 9.00
CA SER A 27 -14.53 18.13 7.83
C SER A 27 -14.42 16.68 7.35
N ALA A 28 -13.22 16.08 7.38
CA ALA A 28 -13.03 14.67 7.08
C ALA A 28 -13.78 13.78 8.08
N SER A 29 -13.72 14.08 9.38
CA SER A 29 -14.46 13.37 10.42
C SER A 29 -15.98 13.44 10.22
N GLN A 30 -16.51 14.58 9.82
CA GLN A 30 -17.93 14.75 9.56
C GLN A 30 -18.39 13.93 8.35
N ARG A 31 -17.60 13.94 7.26
CA ARG A 31 -17.89 13.13 6.06
C ARG A 31 -17.89 11.64 6.39
N VAL A 32 -16.88 11.15 7.13
CA VAL A 32 -16.81 9.75 7.56
C VAL A 32 -18.02 9.36 8.41
N ARG A 33 -18.40 10.18 9.40
CA ARG A 33 -19.59 9.91 10.23
C ARG A 33 -20.87 9.86 9.40
N SER A 34 -21.02 10.78 8.43
CA SER A 34 -22.17 10.79 7.53
C SER A 34 -22.24 9.54 6.68
N LEU A 35 -21.12 9.08 6.12
CA LEU A 35 -21.05 7.84 5.35
C LEU A 35 -21.39 6.62 6.22
N VAL A 36 -20.77 6.50 7.39
CA VAL A 36 -21.01 5.38 8.32
C VAL A 36 -22.48 5.33 8.77
N ALA A 37 -23.12 6.48 8.95
CA ALA A 37 -24.55 6.54 9.30
C ALA A 37 -25.48 6.07 8.17
N GLN A 38 -25.05 6.15 6.91
CA GLN A 38 -25.81 5.71 5.75
C GLN A 38 -25.58 4.23 5.40
N MET A 39 -24.50 3.65 5.90
CA MET A 39 -24.12 2.25 5.62
C MET A 39 -25.06 1.26 6.28
N THR A 40 -25.42 0.22 5.55
CA THR A 40 -25.97 -1.02 6.10
C THR A 40 -24.89 -1.76 6.92
N ILE A 41 -25.30 -2.78 7.68
CA ILE A 41 -24.35 -3.64 8.40
C ILE A 41 -23.43 -4.36 7.40
N ASP A 42 -23.97 -4.87 6.31
CA ASP A 42 -23.21 -5.59 5.30
C ASP A 42 -22.15 -4.68 4.63
N GLU A 43 -22.50 -3.45 4.31
CA GLU A 43 -21.56 -2.46 3.79
C GLU A 43 -20.47 -2.08 4.81
N LYS A 44 -20.81 -2.01 6.09
CA LYS A 44 -19.81 -1.79 7.15
C LYS A 44 -18.83 -2.97 7.26
N LEU A 45 -19.34 -4.20 7.19
CA LEU A 45 -18.50 -5.40 7.16
C LEU A 45 -17.66 -5.45 5.89
N GLY A 46 -18.23 -5.07 4.75
CA GLY A 46 -17.51 -4.96 3.49
C GLY A 46 -16.31 -4.01 3.54
N GLN A 47 -16.43 -2.86 4.23
CA GLN A 47 -15.29 -1.95 4.41
C GLN A 47 -14.13 -2.56 5.22
N LEU A 48 -14.39 -3.55 6.05
CA LEU A 48 -13.39 -4.29 6.81
C LEU A 48 -12.84 -5.51 6.05
N ASN A 49 -13.47 -5.87 4.93
CA ASN A 49 -13.11 -7.02 4.14
C ASN A 49 -12.02 -6.66 3.12
N GLN A 50 -10.89 -7.35 3.19
CA GLN A 50 -9.82 -7.29 2.20
C GLN A 50 -9.83 -8.56 1.35
N ALA A 51 -10.15 -8.43 0.07
CA ALA A 51 -10.09 -9.54 -0.87
C ALA A 51 -8.67 -9.75 -1.39
N ALA A 52 -8.27 -11.00 -1.59
CA ALA A 52 -7.03 -11.31 -2.27
C ALA A 52 -7.22 -11.28 -3.78
N GLY A 53 -6.48 -10.42 -4.46
CA GLY A 53 -6.36 -10.48 -5.92
C GLY A 53 -5.67 -11.78 -6.32
N GLY A 54 -6.23 -12.45 -7.32
CA GLY A 54 -5.77 -13.63 -8.03
C GLY A 54 -4.53 -14.42 -7.59
N ARG A 55 -4.49 -14.89 -6.34
CA ARG A 55 -3.37 -15.71 -5.83
C ARG A 55 -3.08 -16.97 -6.66
N SER A 56 -4.07 -17.45 -7.44
CA SER A 56 -3.93 -18.59 -8.32
C SER A 56 -3.70 -18.23 -9.78
N LYS A 57 -3.71 -16.93 -10.11
CA LYS A 57 -3.54 -16.40 -11.46
C LYS A 57 -2.51 -15.28 -11.42
N SER A 58 -1.94 -14.90 -12.55
CA SER A 58 -0.99 -13.78 -12.59
C SER A 58 -1.62 -12.51 -12.00
N LEU A 59 -0.79 -11.60 -11.49
CA LEU A 59 -1.23 -10.31 -10.93
C LEU A 59 -2.11 -9.48 -11.89
N ASN A 60 -2.07 -9.78 -13.18
CA ASN A 60 -2.84 -9.15 -14.25
C ASN A 60 -4.02 -10.03 -14.73
N SER A 61 -4.56 -10.92 -13.91
CA SER A 61 -5.71 -11.74 -14.28
C SER A 61 -6.94 -10.86 -14.47
N LYS A 62 -7.74 -11.17 -15.49
CA LYS A 62 -9.03 -10.51 -15.69
C LYS A 62 -9.94 -10.76 -14.50
N LEU A 63 -10.58 -9.70 -14.06
CA LEU A 63 -11.59 -9.73 -13.00
C LEU A 63 -12.80 -10.53 -13.45
N THR A 64 -13.36 -11.30 -12.55
CA THR A 64 -14.57 -12.06 -12.84
C THR A 64 -15.82 -11.20 -12.61
N PRO A 65 -16.94 -11.48 -13.29
CA PRO A 65 -18.22 -10.80 -13.01
C PRO A 65 -18.66 -10.94 -11.55
N GLU A 66 -18.30 -12.05 -10.88
CA GLU A 66 -18.58 -12.25 -9.46
C GLU A 66 -17.79 -11.28 -8.58
N GLU A 67 -16.49 -11.10 -8.84
CA GLU A 67 -15.64 -10.13 -8.12
C GLU A 67 -16.16 -8.71 -8.28
N LEU A 68 -16.51 -8.31 -9.51
CA LEU A 68 -17.11 -7.00 -9.77
C LEU A 68 -18.49 -6.86 -9.08
N GLY A 69 -19.26 -7.94 -9.00
CA GLY A 69 -20.52 -7.97 -8.25
C GLY A 69 -20.33 -7.68 -6.77
N LYS A 70 -19.35 -8.29 -6.13
CA LYS A 70 -19.03 -8.05 -4.72
C LYS A 70 -18.61 -6.59 -4.44
N VAL A 71 -17.84 -6.00 -5.34
CA VAL A 71 -17.48 -4.56 -5.24
C VAL A 71 -18.72 -3.68 -5.38
N ARG A 72 -19.56 -3.96 -6.37
CA ARG A 72 -20.82 -3.23 -6.60
C ARG A 72 -21.76 -3.28 -5.40
N ASN A 73 -21.82 -4.40 -4.73
CA ASN A 73 -22.63 -4.61 -3.53
C ASN A 73 -22.02 -3.99 -2.26
N GLY A 74 -20.79 -3.45 -2.31
CA GLY A 74 -20.11 -2.91 -1.15
C GLY A 74 -19.58 -3.97 -0.17
N GLU A 75 -19.36 -5.19 -0.63
CA GLU A 75 -18.90 -6.33 0.17
C GLU A 75 -17.37 -6.35 0.38
N ILE A 76 -16.64 -5.47 -0.31
CA ILE A 76 -15.17 -5.39 -0.30
C ILE A 76 -14.74 -3.93 -0.16
N GLY A 77 -13.86 -3.64 0.80
CA GLY A 77 -13.29 -2.31 1.03
C GLY A 77 -11.85 -2.17 0.52
N SER A 78 -11.14 -3.28 0.37
CA SER A 78 -9.76 -3.28 -0.10
C SER A 78 -9.39 -4.55 -0.85
N TYR A 79 -8.35 -4.43 -1.67
CA TYR A 79 -7.73 -5.57 -2.36
C TYR A 79 -6.26 -5.69 -2.02
N LEU A 80 -5.80 -6.91 -1.79
CA LEU A 80 -4.40 -7.27 -1.66
C LEU A 80 -3.92 -7.95 -2.96
N HIS A 81 -2.74 -7.57 -3.44
CA HIS A 81 -2.09 -8.18 -4.61
C HIS A 81 -2.88 -8.08 -5.93
N VAL A 82 -3.55 -6.97 -6.16
CA VAL A 82 -4.00 -6.58 -7.49
C VAL A 82 -3.02 -5.53 -8.02
N ALA A 83 -2.52 -5.70 -9.23
CA ALA A 83 -1.60 -4.78 -9.85
C ALA A 83 -1.96 -4.51 -11.30
N GLY A 84 -1.51 -3.36 -11.81
CA GLY A 84 -1.75 -2.93 -13.17
C GLY A 84 -2.88 -1.90 -13.29
N ALA A 85 -2.68 -0.91 -14.15
CA ALA A 85 -3.60 0.22 -14.28
C ALA A 85 -5.02 -0.20 -14.72
N GLU A 86 -5.11 -1.18 -15.62
CA GLU A 86 -6.39 -1.64 -16.15
C GLU A 86 -7.27 -2.31 -15.06
N PRO A 87 -6.83 -3.37 -14.34
CA PRO A 87 -7.66 -4.01 -13.32
C PRO A 87 -7.94 -3.08 -12.14
N LEU A 88 -6.98 -2.26 -11.72
CA LEU A 88 -7.21 -1.27 -10.66
C LEU A 88 -8.24 -0.23 -11.07
N GLY A 89 -8.16 0.27 -12.31
CA GLY A 89 -9.09 1.24 -12.86
C GLY A 89 -10.50 0.66 -12.99
N GLU A 90 -10.65 -0.59 -13.43
CA GLU A 90 -11.94 -1.27 -13.54
C GLU A 90 -12.61 -1.44 -12.16
N LEU A 91 -11.87 -1.96 -11.17
CA LEU A 91 -12.36 -2.12 -9.80
C LEU A 91 -12.78 -0.78 -9.19
N GLN A 92 -11.94 0.25 -9.35
CA GLN A 92 -12.20 1.58 -8.81
C GLN A 92 -13.42 2.22 -9.48
N LYS A 93 -13.57 2.05 -10.78
CA LYS A 93 -14.74 2.53 -11.53
C LYS A 93 -16.02 1.91 -10.99
N VAL A 94 -16.06 0.59 -10.83
CA VAL A 94 -17.23 -0.11 -10.26
C VAL A 94 -17.52 0.36 -8.84
N ALA A 95 -16.49 0.52 -8.01
CA ALA A 95 -16.67 1.00 -6.63
C ALA A 95 -17.26 2.41 -6.57
N ILE A 96 -16.82 3.32 -7.43
CA ILE A 96 -17.22 4.73 -7.40
C ILE A 96 -18.54 4.97 -8.14
N GLU A 97 -18.71 4.37 -9.32
CA GLU A 97 -19.81 4.68 -10.22
C GLU A 97 -21.01 3.72 -10.08
N GLU A 98 -20.79 2.47 -9.66
CA GLU A 98 -21.79 1.43 -9.66
C GLU A 98 -22.21 0.98 -8.25
N SER A 99 -21.44 1.29 -7.19
CA SER A 99 -21.85 1.00 -5.83
C SER A 99 -22.75 2.10 -5.25
N ARG A 100 -23.59 1.74 -4.30
CA ARG A 100 -24.59 2.65 -3.72
C ARG A 100 -24.00 3.89 -3.05
N LEU A 101 -22.85 3.76 -2.39
CA LEU A 101 -22.21 4.84 -1.63
C LEU A 101 -21.03 5.48 -2.35
N GLY A 102 -20.57 4.93 -3.45
CA GLY A 102 -19.45 5.44 -4.23
C GLY A 102 -18.15 5.54 -3.45
N ILE A 103 -17.91 4.61 -2.52
CA ILE A 103 -16.71 4.62 -1.69
C ILE A 103 -15.58 3.94 -2.46
N PRO A 104 -14.44 4.64 -2.68
CA PRO A 104 -13.32 4.05 -3.41
C PRO A 104 -12.65 2.94 -2.61
N LEU A 105 -12.07 1.97 -3.34
CA LEU A 105 -11.30 0.88 -2.78
C LEU A 105 -9.88 1.30 -2.40
N LEU A 106 -9.32 0.63 -1.40
CA LEU A 106 -7.89 0.66 -1.11
C LEU A 106 -7.21 -0.53 -1.80
N PHE A 107 -6.07 -0.27 -2.42
CA PHE A 107 -5.23 -1.31 -3.01
C PHE A 107 -3.94 -1.45 -2.22
N ALA A 108 -3.64 -2.69 -1.84
CA ALA A 108 -2.53 -3.03 -0.98
C ALA A 108 -1.59 -4.06 -1.63
N MET A 109 -0.32 -4.00 -1.25
CA MET A 109 0.69 -4.99 -1.63
C MET A 109 1.81 -5.06 -0.59
N ASP A 110 2.41 -6.24 -0.46
CA ASP A 110 3.63 -6.42 0.32
C ASP A 110 4.83 -5.94 -0.52
N VAL A 111 5.24 -4.69 -0.33
CA VAL A 111 6.41 -4.11 -1.00
C VAL A 111 7.63 -4.31 -0.10
N VAL A 112 7.98 -5.57 0.17
CA VAL A 112 8.95 -5.95 1.23
C VAL A 112 10.37 -5.51 0.91
N HIS A 113 10.78 -5.62 -0.36
CA HIS A 113 12.13 -5.23 -0.81
C HIS A 113 12.13 -4.66 -2.23
N GLY A 114 11.15 -3.83 -2.53
CA GLY A 114 10.97 -3.15 -3.81
C GLY A 114 9.67 -3.50 -4.52
N TYR A 115 9.30 -2.69 -5.50
CA TYR A 115 8.14 -2.90 -6.34
C TYR A 115 8.53 -3.28 -7.78
N ARG A 116 9.09 -2.35 -8.55
CA ARG A 116 9.72 -2.62 -9.87
C ARG A 116 11.20 -2.81 -9.73
N THR A 117 11.84 -1.89 -9.03
CA THR A 117 13.24 -2.03 -8.63
C THR A 117 13.30 -2.99 -7.46
N ILE A 118 14.01 -4.11 -7.64
CA ILE A 118 14.16 -5.12 -6.59
C ILE A 118 15.46 -4.86 -5.84
N PHE A 119 15.32 -4.60 -4.55
CA PHE A 119 16.41 -4.42 -3.61
C PHE A 119 16.75 -5.73 -2.90
N PRO A 120 17.91 -5.83 -2.23
CA PRO A 120 18.20 -6.97 -1.37
C PRO A 120 17.09 -7.17 -0.32
N VAL A 121 16.89 -8.42 0.12
CA VAL A 121 15.93 -8.72 1.18
C VAL A 121 16.25 -7.93 2.46
N PRO A 122 15.25 -7.62 3.31
CA PRO A 122 15.43 -6.76 4.49
C PRO A 122 16.60 -7.16 5.39
N LEU A 123 16.80 -8.44 5.64
CA LEU A 123 17.93 -8.93 6.44
C LEU A 123 19.28 -8.57 5.79
N ALA A 124 19.39 -8.65 4.47
CA ALA A 124 20.62 -8.28 3.75
C ALA A 124 20.81 -6.75 3.72
N MET A 125 19.73 -5.98 3.61
CA MET A 125 19.79 -4.53 3.72
C MET A 125 20.26 -4.10 5.11
N ALA A 126 19.75 -4.73 6.16
CA ALA A 126 20.17 -4.47 7.55
C ALA A 126 21.64 -4.80 7.79
N ALA A 127 22.17 -5.83 7.13
CA ALA A 127 23.58 -6.20 7.23
C ALA A 127 24.55 -5.14 6.67
N SER A 128 24.07 -4.15 5.93
CA SER A 128 24.88 -3.01 5.50
C SER A 128 25.22 -2.06 6.65
N TRP A 129 24.45 -2.07 7.75
CA TRP A 129 24.53 -1.12 8.85
C TRP A 129 24.40 0.36 8.40
N ASP A 130 23.79 0.57 7.24
CA ASP A 130 23.58 1.89 6.64
C ASP A 130 22.08 2.18 6.53
N PRO A 131 21.52 2.94 7.47
CA PRO A 131 20.09 3.30 7.44
C PRO A 131 19.72 4.23 6.29
N ASP A 132 20.68 4.94 5.70
CA ASP A 132 20.41 5.85 4.59
C ASP A 132 20.15 5.07 3.30
N VAL A 133 20.90 4.02 3.05
CA VAL A 133 20.66 3.09 1.94
C VAL A 133 19.27 2.46 2.06
N TRP A 134 18.86 2.07 3.27
CA TRP A 134 17.53 1.54 3.50
C TRP A 134 16.43 2.57 3.22
N ARG A 135 16.61 3.79 3.73
CA ARG A 135 15.65 4.88 3.50
C ARG A 135 15.49 5.18 2.02
N GLU A 136 16.58 5.27 1.27
CA GLU A 136 16.55 5.52 -0.17
C GLU A 136 15.84 4.40 -0.93
N ALA A 137 16.14 3.15 -0.65
CA ALA A 137 15.44 1.99 -1.24
C ALA A 137 13.94 2.02 -0.95
N THR A 138 13.55 2.40 0.27
CA THR A 138 12.14 2.50 0.67
C THR A 138 11.42 3.64 -0.05
N VAL A 139 12.06 4.79 -0.23
CA VAL A 139 11.51 5.93 -0.99
C VAL A 139 11.26 5.52 -2.44
N ILE A 140 12.23 4.91 -3.10
CA ILE A 140 12.08 4.45 -4.48
C ILE A 140 10.93 3.42 -4.58
N SER A 141 10.87 2.48 -3.65
CA SER A 141 9.81 1.47 -3.61
C SER A 141 8.42 2.09 -3.44
N ALA A 142 8.29 3.09 -2.57
CA ALA A 142 7.04 3.80 -2.31
C ALA A 142 6.60 4.62 -3.52
N ASP A 143 7.53 5.32 -4.18
CA ASP A 143 7.26 6.11 -5.38
C ASP A 143 6.79 5.22 -6.54
N GLU A 144 7.45 4.10 -6.75
CA GLU A 144 7.07 3.13 -7.78
C GLU A 144 5.69 2.51 -7.50
N ALA A 145 5.44 2.11 -6.26
CA ALA A 145 4.19 1.48 -5.84
C ALA A 145 3.02 2.47 -5.92
N SER A 146 3.19 3.69 -5.42
CA SER A 146 2.14 4.72 -5.47
C SER A 146 1.83 5.15 -6.90
N SER A 147 2.86 5.26 -7.75
CA SER A 147 2.68 5.54 -9.19
C SER A 147 1.93 4.43 -9.93
N ALA A 148 1.97 3.21 -9.41
CA ALA A 148 1.21 2.07 -9.92
C ALA A 148 -0.22 1.97 -9.38
N GLY A 149 -0.66 2.92 -8.54
CA GLY A 149 -2.00 2.99 -7.97
C GLY A 149 -2.18 2.24 -6.65
N LEU A 150 -1.10 1.86 -5.97
CA LEU A 150 -1.16 1.26 -4.65
C LEU A 150 -1.24 2.34 -3.56
N HIS A 151 -2.08 2.11 -2.56
CA HIS A 151 -2.35 3.07 -1.47
C HIS A 151 -1.81 2.59 -0.13
N TRP A 152 -1.52 1.31 0.00
CA TRP A 152 -1.21 0.67 1.27
C TRP A 152 -0.15 -0.42 1.08
N THR A 153 0.90 -0.40 1.89
CA THR A 153 1.91 -1.46 1.95
C THR A 153 1.94 -2.08 3.34
N PHE A 154 2.28 -3.37 3.39
CA PHE A 154 2.52 -4.10 4.65
C PHE A 154 4.00 -4.21 5.01
N ALA A 155 4.85 -3.48 4.30
CA ALA A 155 6.26 -3.30 4.62
C ALA A 155 6.51 -1.92 5.27
N PRO A 156 7.61 -1.77 6.05
CA PRO A 156 8.57 -2.80 6.41
C PRO A 156 8.06 -3.77 7.47
N MET A 157 8.61 -4.99 7.49
CA MET A 157 8.41 -5.95 8.57
C MET A 157 9.18 -5.47 9.80
N VAL A 158 8.47 -5.25 10.90
CA VAL A 158 9.05 -4.73 12.16
C VAL A 158 9.20 -5.81 13.25
N ASP A 159 9.07 -7.06 12.86
CA ASP A 159 9.27 -8.20 13.74
C ASP A 159 10.73 -8.34 14.15
N ILE A 160 10.96 -8.69 15.40
CA ILE A 160 12.31 -8.97 15.91
C ILE A 160 12.62 -10.44 15.67
N ALA A 161 13.53 -10.70 14.73
CA ALA A 161 13.87 -12.05 14.27
C ALA A 161 14.91 -12.71 15.19
N ARG A 162 14.48 -13.23 16.34
CA ARG A 162 15.37 -13.87 17.33
C ARG A 162 15.68 -15.34 17.05
N ASP A 163 14.78 -16.04 16.38
CA ASP A 163 14.89 -17.48 16.15
C ASP A 163 14.99 -17.76 14.63
N PRO A 164 16.12 -18.29 14.12
CA PRO A 164 16.30 -18.55 12.70
C PRO A 164 15.38 -19.65 12.14
N ARG A 165 14.66 -20.38 12.99
CA ARG A 165 13.66 -21.37 12.57
C ARG A 165 12.36 -20.71 12.09
N TRP A 166 12.16 -19.41 12.39
CA TRP A 166 11.03 -18.68 11.87
C TRP A 166 11.13 -18.52 10.35
N GLY A 167 10.16 -19.06 9.61
CA GLY A 167 10.22 -19.20 8.16
C GLY A 167 10.26 -17.89 7.36
N ARG A 168 9.97 -16.74 8.00
CA ARG A 168 9.96 -15.41 7.38
C ARG A 168 11.08 -14.49 7.88
N ILE A 169 12.11 -15.04 8.49
CA ILE A 169 13.21 -14.28 9.10
C ILE A 169 13.88 -13.30 8.12
N VAL A 170 13.94 -13.64 6.83
CA VAL A 170 14.57 -12.83 5.79
C VAL A 170 13.82 -11.55 5.48
N GLU A 171 12.56 -11.46 5.86
CA GLU A 171 11.69 -10.30 5.62
C GLU A 171 11.85 -9.20 6.68
N SER A 172 12.52 -9.46 7.78
CA SER A 172 12.77 -8.50 8.86
C SER A 172 14.21 -7.99 8.86
N ALA A 173 14.44 -6.91 9.60
CA ALA A 173 15.78 -6.33 9.78
C ALA A 173 16.70 -7.15 10.70
N GLY A 174 16.23 -8.23 11.29
CA GLY A 174 16.99 -9.03 12.25
C GLY A 174 16.55 -8.74 13.70
N ALA A 175 17.47 -9.03 14.67
CA ALA A 175 17.24 -8.86 16.10
C ALA A 175 17.99 -7.65 16.66
#